data_b78a7f4d94ebf4b7693efa840050cb70
#
_entry.id   b78a7f4d94ebf4b7693efa840050cb70
#
_cell.length_a   1.000
_cell.length_b   1.000
_cell.length_c   1.000
_cell.angle_alpha   90.00
_cell.angle_beta   90.00
_cell.angle_gamma   90.00
#
_symmetry.space_group_name_H-M   'P 1'
#
loop_
_entity.id
_entity.type
_entity.pdbx_description
1 polymer ?
#
loop_
_entity_poly.entity_id
_entity_poly.type
_entity_poly.pdbx_seq_one_letter_code
_entity_poly.pdbx_strand_id
1 'polypeptide(L)'
;AQITAIDLSLSSLSYAQRKINELGIDNVELIQMDILEVGLLKERFDIIESSGVLHHMNDPSQGLKALVDVLKNNGFLKLGLYSELARKDIVEARNYIAGTNLKPTITDIRRFRKDVISGTYPEIENLQMRSSFYSTSECRDLCFHAQEHRFTINQLQETLKSNELEFLGFLLPKPVKSLYKQYFPEDKKQTNLQNWEKFEEKNPHTFRGMYQFWVSKKEN
;
A
#
# COMPACT_ATOMS: atom_id res chain seq x y z
N ALA A 1 -8.88 -23.47 -1.54
CA ALA A 1 -9.55 -22.20 -1.27
C ALA A 1 -10.22 -21.70 -2.54
N GLN A 2 -11.38 -21.07 -2.44
CA GLN A 2 -11.99 -20.32 -3.54
C GLN A 2 -11.55 -18.86 -3.45
N ILE A 3 -11.19 -18.25 -4.56
CA ILE A 3 -10.68 -16.88 -4.62
C ILE A 3 -11.60 -16.05 -5.52
N THR A 4 -12.03 -14.90 -5.01
CA THR A 4 -12.73 -13.88 -5.80
C THR A 4 -11.81 -12.67 -5.88
N ALA A 5 -11.40 -12.28 -7.09
CA ALA A 5 -10.56 -11.11 -7.32
C ALA A 5 -11.34 -10.03 -8.08
N ILE A 6 -11.32 -8.82 -7.53
CA ILE A 6 -12.01 -7.67 -8.13
C ILE A 6 -11.01 -6.60 -8.56
N ASP A 7 -11.27 -5.94 -9.67
CA ASP A 7 -10.53 -4.77 -10.16
C ASP A 7 -11.44 -3.90 -11.03
N LEU A 8 -11.22 -2.58 -11.01
CA LEU A 8 -11.90 -1.65 -11.93
C LEU A 8 -11.35 -1.76 -13.35
N SER A 9 -10.10 -2.17 -13.51
CA SER A 9 -9.38 -2.24 -14.76
C SER A 9 -9.65 -3.54 -15.51
N LEU A 10 -10.44 -3.48 -16.57
CA LEU A 10 -10.67 -4.61 -17.46
C LEU A 10 -9.35 -5.14 -18.07
N SER A 11 -8.36 -4.27 -18.32
CA SER A 11 -7.05 -4.69 -18.82
C SER A 11 -6.27 -5.52 -17.81
N SER A 12 -6.33 -5.17 -16.51
CA SER A 12 -5.73 -5.95 -15.42
C SER A 12 -6.40 -7.31 -15.31
N LEU A 13 -7.72 -7.35 -15.33
CA LEU A 13 -8.49 -8.60 -15.27
C LEU A 13 -8.23 -9.49 -16.49
N SER A 14 -8.12 -8.91 -17.70
CA SER A 14 -7.78 -9.67 -18.92
C SER A 14 -6.38 -10.28 -18.85
N TYR A 15 -5.41 -9.54 -18.27
CA TYR A 15 -4.08 -10.09 -18.02
C TYR A 15 -4.14 -11.23 -17.00
N ALA A 16 -4.86 -11.04 -15.89
CA ALA A 16 -5.05 -12.06 -14.86
C ALA A 16 -5.71 -13.33 -15.43
N GLN A 17 -6.79 -13.17 -16.23
CA GLN A 17 -7.48 -14.29 -16.88
C GLN A 17 -6.54 -15.09 -17.77
N ARG A 18 -5.69 -14.40 -18.56
CA ARG A 18 -4.69 -15.10 -19.39
C ARG A 18 -3.73 -15.91 -18.53
N LYS A 19 -3.25 -15.35 -17.40
CA LYS A 19 -2.34 -16.05 -16.50
C LYS A 19 -3.00 -17.24 -15.77
N ILE A 20 -4.24 -17.09 -15.38
CA ILE A 20 -5.06 -18.17 -14.81
C ILE A 20 -5.15 -19.33 -15.79
N ASN A 21 -5.47 -19.06 -17.08
CA ASN A 21 -5.56 -20.07 -18.12
C ASN A 21 -4.19 -20.72 -18.41
N GLU A 22 -3.12 -19.92 -18.53
CA GLU A 22 -1.74 -20.41 -18.76
C GLU A 22 -1.26 -21.35 -17.64
N LEU A 23 -1.66 -21.10 -16.41
CA LEU A 23 -1.26 -21.86 -15.24
C LEU A 23 -2.23 -23.00 -14.86
N GLY A 24 -3.35 -23.13 -15.56
CA GLY A 24 -4.38 -24.15 -15.29
C GLY A 24 -5.04 -23.99 -13.92
N ILE A 25 -5.24 -22.74 -13.47
CA ILE A 25 -5.88 -22.42 -12.19
C ILE A 25 -7.39 -22.43 -12.40
N ASP A 26 -8.16 -23.12 -11.55
CA ASP A 26 -9.60 -23.34 -11.69
C ASP A 26 -10.44 -22.79 -10.52
N ASN A 27 -9.80 -22.24 -9.50
CA ASN A 27 -10.42 -21.79 -8.26
C ASN A 27 -10.40 -20.26 -8.09
N VAL A 28 -10.25 -19.49 -9.18
CA VAL A 28 -10.24 -18.02 -9.18
C VAL A 28 -11.37 -17.50 -10.05
N GLU A 29 -12.23 -16.67 -9.48
CA GLU A 29 -13.23 -15.86 -10.18
C GLU A 29 -12.76 -14.42 -10.29
N LEU A 30 -12.85 -13.82 -11.49
CA LEU A 30 -12.50 -12.44 -11.75
C LEU A 30 -13.74 -11.61 -12.00
N ILE A 31 -13.92 -10.50 -11.28
CA ILE A 31 -15.09 -9.63 -11.39
C ILE A 31 -14.63 -8.18 -11.60
N GLN A 32 -15.14 -7.52 -12.64
CA GLN A 32 -14.98 -6.07 -12.79
C GLN A 32 -15.94 -5.36 -11.84
N MET A 33 -15.40 -4.74 -10.78
CA MET A 33 -16.21 -4.14 -9.72
C MET A 33 -15.43 -3.05 -8.98
N ASP A 34 -16.16 -2.03 -8.52
CA ASP A 34 -15.64 -1.07 -7.54
C ASP A 34 -15.61 -1.74 -6.15
N ILE A 35 -14.54 -1.50 -5.39
CA ILE A 35 -14.41 -1.98 -4.01
C ILE A 35 -15.58 -1.52 -3.11
N LEU A 36 -16.16 -0.35 -3.40
CA LEU A 36 -17.33 0.17 -2.67
C LEU A 36 -18.60 -0.67 -2.90
N GLU A 37 -18.61 -1.45 -3.95
CA GLU A 37 -19.75 -2.30 -4.34
C GLU A 37 -19.60 -3.76 -3.90
N VAL A 38 -18.48 -4.11 -3.22
CA VAL A 38 -18.17 -5.50 -2.85
C VAL A 38 -19.30 -6.19 -2.05
N GLY A 39 -20.11 -5.42 -1.32
CA GLY A 39 -21.29 -5.91 -0.62
C GLY A 39 -22.37 -6.52 -1.55
N LEU A 40 -22.37 -6.19 -2.84
CA LEU A 40 -23.28 -6.76 -3.83
C LEU A 40 -23.04 -8.25 -4.09
N LEU A 41 -21.85 -8.76 -3.78
CA LEU A 41 -21.51 -10.19 -3.87
C LEU A 41 -22.33 -11.04 -2.89
N LYS A 42 -22.89 -10.42 -1.83
CA LYS A 42 -23.69 -11.10 -0.78
C LYS A 42 -22.93 -12.24 -0.09
N GLU A 43 -21.62 -12.25 -0.20
CA GLU A 43 -20.72 -13.23 0.38
C GLU A 43 -19.97 -12.65 1.57
N ARG A 44 -19.40 -13.55 2.38
CA ARG A 44 -18.50 -13.22 3.48
C ARG A 44 -17.20 -13.99 3.31
N PHE A 45 -16.09 -13.29 3.47
CA PHE A 45 -14.75 -13.82 3.21
C PHE A 45 -14.00 -14.12 4.50
N ASP A 46 -13.27 -15.24 4.52
CA ASP A 46 -12.39 -15.61 5.63
C ASP A 46 -11.12 -14.75 5.63
N ILE A 47 -10.61 -14.46 4.43
CA ILE A 47 -9.40 -13.67 4.21
C ILE A 47 -9.67 -12.67 3.09
N ILE A 48 -9.31 -11.41 3.31
CA ILE A 48 -9.31 -10.37 2.29
C ILE A 48 -7.90 -9.79 2.18
N GLU A 49 -7.45 -9.52 0.96
CA GLU A 49 -6.20 -8.80 0.70
C GLU A 49 -6.47 -7.54 -0.12
N SER A 50 -6.03 -6.39 0.38
CA SER A 50 -6.09 -5.10 -0.32
C SER A 50 -4.77 -4.36 -0.13
N SER A 51 -3.87 -4.51 -1.08
CA SER A 51 -2.55 -3.89 -1.07
C SER A 51 -2.39 -2.95 -2.26
N GLY A 52 -2.10 -1.68 -2.01
CA GLY A 52 -1.90 -0.70 -3.08
C GLY A 52 -3.20 -0.13 -3.67
N VAL A 53 -4.34 -0.25 -2.98
CA VAL A 53 -5.67 0.15 -3.49
C VAL A 53 -6.24 1.32 -2.70
N LEU A 54 -6.47 1.15 -1.40
CA LEU A 54 -7.23 2.10 -0.58
C LEU A 54 -6.66 3.52 -0.61
N HIS A 55 -5.34 3.65 -0.64
CA HIS A 55 -4.68 4.96 -0.64
C HIS A 55 -4.81 5.73 -1.96
N HIS A 56 -5.39 5.14 -3.00
CA HIS A 56 -5.72 5.82 -4.26
C HIS A 56 -7.19 6.20 -4.37
N MET A 57 -8.03 5.78 -3.42
CA MET A 57 -9.45 6.13 -3.39
C MET A 57 -9.65 7.59 -2.97
N ASN A 58 -10.79 8.17 -3.33
CA ASN A 58 -11.17 9.51 -2.84
C ASN A 58 -11.29 9.51 -1.31
N ASP A 59 -11.90 8.48 -0.76
CA ASP A 59 -12.03 8.26 0.67
C ASP A 59 -11.61 6.82 1.02
N PRO A 60 -10.37 6.61 1.51
CA PRO A 60 -9.89 5.30 1.93
C PRO A 60 -10.71 4.65 3.04
N SER A 61 -11.38 5.46 3.87
CA SER A 61 -12.16 4.95 5.00
C SER A 61 -13.42 4.21 4.54
N GLN A 62 -14.06 4.69 3.48
CA GLN A 62 -15.21 4.02 2.87
C GLN A 62 -14.81 2.67 2.26
N GLY A 63 -13.66 2.62 1.57
CA GLY A 63 -13.13 1.37 1.02
C GLY A 63 -12.81 0.35 2.11
N LEU A 64 -12.14 0.79 3.19
CA LEU A 64 -11.86 -0.09 4.32
C LEU A 64 -13.16 -0.61 4.96
N LYS A 65 -14.14 0.28 5.18
CA LYS A 65 -15.44 -0.12 5.74
C LYS A 65 -16.12 -1.17 4.85
N ALA A 66 -16.18 -0.98 3.54
CA ALA A 66 -16.77 -1.94 2.61
C ALA A 66 -16.11 -3.33 2.72
N LEU A 67 -14.77 -3.39 2.86
CA LEU A 67 -14.05 -4.65 3.07
C LEU A 67 -14.36 -5.28 4.42
N VAL A 68 -14.42 -4.50 5.50
CA VAL A 68 -14.74 -4.99 6.85
C VAL A 68 -16.18 -5.51 6.93
N ASP A 69 -17.11 -4.89 6.19
CA ASP A 69 -18.51 -5.30 6.16
C ASP A 69 -18.71 -6.69 5.52
N VAL A 70 -17.83 -7.09 4.57
CA VAL A 70 -17.87 -8.42 3.94
C VAL A 70 -16.88 -9.41 4.55
N LEU A 71 -16.07 -8.99 5.52
CA LEU A 71 -15.19 -9.87 6.27
C LEU A 71 -15.98 -10.65 7.32
N LYS A 72 -15.76 -11.97 7.43
CA LYS A 72 -16.34 -12.79 8.50
C LYS A 72 -15.84 -12.35 9.88
N ASN A 73 -16.59 -12.63 10.92
CA ASN A 73 -16.09 -12.57 12.29
C ASN A 73 -14.89 -13.53 12.41
N ASN A 74 -13.84 -13.09 13.09
CA ASN A 74 -12.53 -13.78 13.14
C ASN A 74 -11.83 -13.92 11.77
N GLY A 75 -12.30 -13.22 10.74
CA GLY A 75 -11.63 -13.15 9.45
C GLY A 75 -10.38 -12.27 9.50
N PHE A 76 -9.48 -12.47 8.54
CA PHE A 76 -8.20 -11.77 8.44
C PHE A 76 -8.20 -10.84 7.24
N LEU A 77 -7.70 -9.62 7.45
CA LEU A 77 -7.54 -8.64 6.38
C LEU A 77 -6.06 -8.26 6.28
N LYS A 78 -5.47 -8.41 5.10
CA LYS A 78 -4.14 -7.91 4.78
C LYS A 78 -4.27 -6.58 4.06
N LEU A 79 -3.60 -5.58 4.60
CA LEU A 79 -3.61 -4.22 4.05
C LEU A 79 -2.21 -3.79 3.60
N GLY A 80 -2.19 -2.97 2.54
CA GLY A 80 -1.02 -2.27 2.09
C GLY A 80 -1.32 -0.78 1.89
N LEU A 81 -0.73 0.10 2.74
CA LEU A 81 -0.94 1.54 2.74
C LEU A 81 0.38 2.30 2.67
N TYR A 82 0.39 3.49 2.08
CA TYR A 82 1.62 4.29 2.01
C TYR A 82 1.93 5.01 3.33
N SER A 83 3.20 4.89 3.76
CA SER A 83 3.74 5.64 4.89
C SER A 83 3.98 7.10 4.51
N GLU A 84 3.51 8.03 5.33
CA GLU A 84 3.78 9.46 5.14
C GLU A 84 5.28 9.75 5.32
N LEU A 85 5.91 9.19 6.35
CA LEU A 85 7.32 9.42 6.64
C LEU A 85 8.24 8.84 5.56
N ALA A 86 7.97 7.62 5.11
CA ALA A 86 8.80 6.94 4.13
C ALA A 86 8.60 7.41 2.69
N ARG A 87 7.62 8.30 2.43
CA ARG A 87 7.32 8.86 1.10
C ARG A 87 7.62 10.35 0.98
N LYS A 88 8.36 10.93 1.89
CA LYS A 88 8.78 12.34 1.81
C LYS A 88 9.50 12.67 0.51
N ASP A 89 10.39 11.78 0.05
CA ASP A 89 11.08 11.91 -1.24
C ASP A 89 10.12 11.97 -2.44
N ILE A 90 8.99 11.24 -2.38
CA ILE A 90 7.95 11.28 -3.42
C ILE A 90 7.18 12.60 -3.39
N VAL A 91 6.90 13.13 -2.20
CA VAL A 91 6.25 14.43 -2.04
C VAL A 91 7.13 15.52 -2.64
N GLU A 92 8.41 15.54 -2.33
CA GLU A 92 9.36 16.51 -2.89
C GLU A 92 9.51 16.34 -4.42
N ALA A 93 9.49 15.10 -4.92
CA ALA A 93 9.48 14.86 -6.36
C ALA A 93 8.24 15.45 -7.06
N ARG A 94 7.07 15.33 -6.44
CA ARG A 94 5.83 15.92 -6.96
C ARG A 94 5.85 17.44 -6.92
N ASN A 95 6.39 18.03 -5.86
CA ASN A 95 6.60 19.46 -5.74
C ASN A 95 7.52 19.97 -6.86
N TYR A 96 8.62 19.26 -7.12
CA TYR A 96 9.54 19.55 -8.21
C TYR A 96 8.84 19.46 -9.58
N ILE A 97 8.11 18.38 -9.84
CA ILE A 97 7.35 18.17 -11.10
C ILE A 97 6.34 19.30 -11.31
N ALA A 98 5.61 19.69 -10.27
CA ALA A 98 4.65 20.78 -10.34
C ALA A 98 5.34 22.13 -10.61
N GLY A 99 6.44 22.42 -9.92
CA GLY A 99 7.22 23.64 -10.09
C GLY A 99 7.89 23.77 -11.46
N THR A 100 8.26 22.66 -12.08
CA THR A 100 8.86 22.60 -13.43
C THR A 100 7.86 22.37 -14.55
N ASN A 101 6.57 22.24 -14.21
CA ASN A 101 5.46 22.02 -15.13
C ASN A 101 5.63 20.78 -16.05
N LEU A 102 6.36 19.77 -15.57
CA LEU A 102 6.52 18.50 -16.26
C LEU A 102 5.19 17.73 -16.31
N LYS A 103 4.96 17.01 -17.41
CA LYS A 103 3.75 16.23 -17.66
C LYS A 103 4.05 14.74 -17.62
N PRO A 104 3.06 13.85 -17.43
CA PRO A 104 3.26 12.39 -17.42
C PRO A 104 3.52 11.83 -18.84
N THR A 105 4.30 12.54 -19.65
CA THR A 105 4.76 12.10 -20.97
C THR A 105 6.09 11.34 -20.86
N ILE A 106 6.38 10.44 -21.80
CA ILE A 106 7.64 9.69 -21.82
C ILE A 106 8.84 10.64 -21.83
N THR A 107 8.74 11.74 -22.57
CA THR A 107 9.83 12.75 -22.71
C THR A 107 10.09 13.44 -21.37
N ASP A 108 9.03 13.91 -20.69
CA ASP A 108 9.15 14.63 -19.43
C ASP A 108 9.57 13.69 -18.27
N ILE A 109 9.10 12.44 -18.28
CA ILE A 109 9.53 11.45 -17.29
C ILE A 109 11.04 11.15 -17.47
N ARG A 110 11.54 11.05 -18.71
CA ARG A 110 12.97 10.88 -18.95
C ARG A 110 13.78 12.11 -18.53
N ARG A 111 13.24 13.33 -18.77
CA ARG A 111 13.85 14.57 -18.30
C ARG A 111 13.92 14.61 -16.77
N PHE A 112 12.80 14.37 -16.10
CA PHE A 112 12.73 14.27 -14.63
C PHE A 112 13.77 13.29 -14.08
N ARG A 113 13.84 12.09 -14.64
CA ARG A 113 14.83 11.08 -14.19
C ARG A 113 16.27 11.56 -14.41
N LYS A 114 16.56 12.24 -15.50
CA LYS A 114 17.88 12.83 -15.75
C LYS A 114 18.23 13.87 -14.70
N ASP A 115 17.27 14.74 -14.34
CA ASP A 115 17.45 15.80 -13.36
C ASP A 115 17.72 15.20 -11.95
N VAL A 116 17.00 14.13 -11.58
CA VAL A 116 17.27 13.36 -10.34
C VAL A 116 18.66 12.73 -10.34
N ILE A 117 19.03 12.06 -11.44
CA ILE A 117 20.34 11.37 -11.54
C ILE A 117 21.51 12.36 -11.53
N SER A 118 21.33 13.57 -12.07
CA SER A 118 22.37 14.59 -12.09
C SER A 118 22.67 15.19 -10.69
N GLY A 119 21.85 14.88 -9.67
CA GLY A 119 22.00 15.42 -8.32
C GLY A 119 21.69 16.91 -8.21
N THR A 120 21.00 17.49 -9.20
CA THR A 120 20.64 18.93 -9.18
C THR A 120 19.74 19.29 -8.01
N TYR A 121 18.99 18.30 -7.48
CA TYR A 121 18.05 18.45 -6.37
C TYR A 121 18.27 17.34 -5.32
N PRO A 122 19.07 17.60 -4.29
CA PRO A 122 19.41 16.62 -3.26
C PRO A 122 18.21 16.00 -2.56
N GLU A 123 17.11 16.77 -2.42
CA GLU A 123 15.90 16.36 -1.71
C GLU A 123 15.19 15.15 -2.38
N ILE A 124 15.41 14.97 -3.69
CA ILE A 124 14.81 13.88 -4.47
C ILE A 124 15.82 12.82 -4.93
N GLU A 125 17.08 12.94 -4.55
CA GLU A 125 18.14 12.01 -4.94
C GLU A 125 17.86 10.56 -4.47
N ASN A 126 17.24 10.42 -3.32
CA ASN A 126 16.85 9.12 -2.74
C ASN A 126 15.87 8.30 -3.61
N LEU A 127 15.22 8.91 -4.61
CA LEU A 127 14.41 8.19 -5.58
C LEU A 127 15.21 7.14 -6.36
N GLN A 128 16.50 7.37 -6.57
CA GLN A 128 17.39 6.43 -7.26
C GLN A 128 17.53 5.08 -6.52
N MET A 129 17.17 5.03 -5.23
CA MET A 129 17.17 3.80 -4.45
C MET A 129 15.89 2.96 -4.64
N ARG A 130 14.93 3.44 -5.44
CA ARG A 130 13.67 2.74 -5.76
C ARG A 130 13.77 2.07 -7.12
N SER A 131 13.52 0.77 -7.21
CA SER A 131 13.52 0.04 -8.49
C SER A 131 12.51 0.63 -9.49
N SER A 132 11.33 1.04 -9.00
CA SER A 132 10.28 1.67 -9.79
C SER A 132 10.70 3.01 -10.43
N PHE A 133 11.73 3.67 -9.94
CA PHE A 133 12.27 4.89 -10.56
C PHE A 133 12.84 4.63 -11.97
N TYR A 134 13.37 3.44 -12.23
CA TYR A 134 14.06 3.13 -13.49
C TYR A 134 13.14 2.68 -14.63
N SER A 135 11.92 2.26 -14.34
CA SER A 135 10.88 1.99 -15.32
C SER A 135 10.07 3.26 -15.63
N THR A 136 9.78 3.53 -16.91
CA THR A 136 9.00 4.73 -17.27
C THR A 136 7.56 4.66 -16.79
N SER A 137 6.92 3.48 -16.88
CA SER A 137 5.55 3.27 -16.36
C SER A 137 5.50 3.37 -14.85
N GLU A 138 6.39 2.68 -14.16
CA GLU A 138 6.41 2.70 -12.69
C GLU A 138 6.83 4.06 -12.13
N CYS A 139 7.75 4.78 -12.78
CA CYS A 139 8.13 6.15 -12.41
C CYS A 139 6.96 7.12 -12.60
N ARG A 140 6.13 6.93 -13.66
CA ARG A 140 4.88 7.68 -13.84
C ARG A 140 3.95 7.45 -12.66
N ASP A 141 3.69 6.19 -12.31
CA ASP A 141 2.80 5.83 -11.22
C ASP A 141 3.34 6.33 -9.86
N LEU A 142 4.65 6.26 -9.67
CA LEU A 142 5.31 6.69 -8.43
C LEU A 142 5.22 8.21 -8.21
N CYS A 143 5.56 9.02 -9.24
CA CYS A 143 5.80 10.46 -9.07
C CYS A 143 4.74 11.36 -9.73
N PHE A 144 4.04 10.87 -10.77
CA PHE A 144 3.09 11.66 -11.56
C PHE A 144 1.61 11.28 -11.31
N HIS A 145 1.33 10.42 -10.32
CA HIS A 145 -0.04 10.05 -9.98
C HIS A 145 -0.81 11.21 -9.38
N ALA A 146 -2.09 11.36 -9.79
CA ALA A 146 -2.89 12.52 -9.42
C ALA A 146 -3.28 12.54 -7.93
N GLN A 147 -3.57 11.38 -7.34
CA GLN A 147 -4.10 11.27 -5.98
C GLN A 147 -3.43 10.14 -5.21
N GLU A 148 -3.00 10.45 -4.00
CA GLU A 148 -2.40 9.50 -3.08
C GLU A 148 -2.59 9.95 -1.63
N HIS A 149 -3.22 9.11 -0.84
CA HIS A 149 -3.27 9.27 0.61
C HIS A 149 -2.05 8.60 1.24
N ARG A 150 -1.48 9.25 2.24
CA ARG A 150 -0.39 8.73 3.05
C ARG A 150 -0.82 8.70 4.50
N PHE A 151 -0.34 7.74 5.23
CA PHE A 151 -0.76 7.49 6.60
C PHE A 151 0.42 7.57 7.55
N THR A 152 0.22 8.12 8.73
CA THR A 152 1.08 7.93 9.89
C THR A 152 0.65 6.66 10.64
N ILE A 153 1.52 6.12 11.48
CA ILE A 153 1.16 4.96 12.33
C ILE A 153 0.05 5.33 13.32
N ASN A 154 0.00 6.57 13.80
CA ASN A 154 -1.10 7.04 14.65
C ASN A 154 -2.44 7.03 13.91
N GLN A 155 -2.49 7.57 12.70
CA GLN A 155 -3.70 7.52 11.86
C GLN A 155 -4.11 6.07 11.57
N LEU A 156 -3.14 5.17 11.34
CA LEU A 156 -3.41 3.75 11.20
C LEU A 156 -4.06 3.18 12.46
N GLN A 157 -3.52 3.48 13.65
CA GLN A 157 -4.07 3.03 14.92
C GLN A 157 -5.52 3.48 15.12
N GLU A 158 -5.81 4.75 14.85
CA GLU A 158 -7.17 5.32 14.94
C GLU A 158 -8.12 4.64 13.95
N THR A 159 -7.68 4.45 12.71
CA THR A 159 -8.46 3.78 11.66
C THR A 159 -8.80 2.33 12.04
N LEU A 160 -7.84 1.59 12.57
CA LEU A 160 -8.08 0.22 13.03
C LEU A 160 -9.05 0.16 14.21
N LYS A 161 -8.88 1.07 15.16
CA LYS A 161 -9.76 1.16 16.34
C LYS A 161 -11.21 1.48 15.95
N SER A 162 -11.42 2.42 15.04
CA SER A 162 -12.76 2.83 14.59
C SER A 162 -13.49 1.76 13.76
N ASN A 163 -12.75 0.79 13.20
CA ASN A 163 -13.30 -0.34 12.46
C ASN A 163 -13.26 -1.67 13.24
N GLU A 164 -12.99 -1.63 14.56
CA GLU A 164 -12.95 -2.80 15.45
C GLU A 164 -11.96 -3.89 14.98
N LEU A 165 -10.86 -3.45 14.39
CA LEU A 165 -9.80 -4.32 13.89
C LEU A 165 -8.66 -4.44 14.91
N GLU A 166 -8.17 -5.66 15.14
CA GLU A 166 -6.98 -5.94 15.92
C GLU A 166 -5.76 -6.03 15.02
N PHE A 167 -4.71 -5.26 15.35
CA PHE A 167 -3.44 -5.30 14.62
C PHE A 167 -2.64 -6.55 14.99
N LEU A 168 -2.29 -7.35 13.99
CA LEU A 168 -1.55 -8.62 14.16
C LEU A 168 -0.05 -8.49 13.87
N GLY A 169 0.37 -7.44 13.17
CA GLY A 169 1.78 -7.17 12.90
C GLY A 169 2.09 -6.79 11.46
N PHE A 170 3.23 -6.11 11.30
CA PHE A 170 3.75 -5.76 9.98
C PHE A 170 4.45 -6.95 9.30
N LEU A 171 4.31 -7.01 7.98
CA LEU A 171 5.06 -7.91 7.12
C LEU A 171 6.40 -7.25 6.76
N LEU A 172 7.44 -7.61 7.50
CA LEU A 172 8.78 -7.04 7.36
C LEU A 172 9.85 -8.13 7.29
N PRO A 173 10.99 -7.85 6.63
CA PRO A 173 12.14 -8.74 6.61
C PRO A 173 12.67 -9.04 8.02
N LYS A 174 13.22 -10.24 8.21
CA LYS A 174 13.78 -10.67 9.51
C LYS A 174 14.78 -9.69 10.12
N PRO A 175 15.71 -9.07 9.37
CA PRO A 175 16.66 -8.10 9.94
C PRO A 175 15.95 -6.91 10.59
N VAL A 176 14.91 -6.36 9.96
CA VAL A 176 14.11 -5.24 10.51
C VAL A 176 13.40 -5.64 11.80
N LYS A 177 12.76 -6.83 11.80
CA LYS A 177 12.11 -7.38 13.00
C LYS A 177 13.10 -7.62 14.14
N SER A 178 14.31 -8.07 13.82
CA SER A 178 15.37 -8.26 14.81
C SER A 178 15.87 -6.93 15.39
N LEU A 179 16.02 -5.90 14.55
CA LEU A 179 16.36 -4.56 14.99
C LEU A 179 15.28 -3.96 15.90
N TYR A 180 14.00 -4.11 15.51
CA TYR A 180 12.86 -3.68 16.33
C TYR A 180 12.89 -4.30 17.74
N LYS A 181 13.18 -5.61 17.85
CA LYS A 181 13.31 -6.29 19.14
C LYS A 181 14.43 -5.74 20.04
N GLN A 182 15.50 -5.21 19.46
CA GLN A 182 16.57 -4.55 20.23
C GLN A 182 16.11 -3.22 20.80
N TYR A 183 15.25 -2.48 20.08
CA TYR A 183 14.68 -1.22 20.55
C TYR A 183 13.57 -1.42 21.59
N PHE A 184 12.75 -2.48 21.41
CA PHE A 184 11.55 -2.74 22.22
C PHE A 184 11.46 -4.22 22.62
N PRO A 185 12.35 -4.68 23.52
CA PRO A 185 12.42 -6.09 23.91
C PRO A 185 11.18 -6.59 24.66
N GLU A 186 10.41 -5.68 25.26
CA GLU A 186 9.16 -5.95 25.97
C GLU A 186 7.99 -6.26 25.02
N ASP A 187 7.99 -5.72 23.80
CA ASP A 187 6.97 -5.99 22.79
C ASP A 187 7.27 -7.29 22.01
N LYS A 188 7.11 -8.42 22.70
CA LYS A 188 7.42 -9.75 22.15
C LYS A 188 6.64 -10.09 20.89
N LYS A 189 5.38 -9.63 20.80
CA LYS A 189 4.50 -9.84 19.64
C LYS A 189 4.76 -8.88 18.49
N GLN A 190 5.46 -7.78 18.75
CA GLN A 190 5.71 -6.70 17.77
C GLN A 190 4.39 -6.08 17.26
N THR A 191 3.41 -5.92 18.15
CA THR A 191 2.07 -5.39 17.82
C THR A 191 1.79 -4.03 18.42
N ASN A 192 2.71 -3.45 19.17
CA ASN A 192 2.54 -2.12 19.72
C ASN A 192 2.82 -1.04 18.67
N LEU A 193 1.76 -0.42 18.14
CA LEU A 193 1.87 0.60 17.09
C LEU A 193 2.61 1.86 17.55
N GLN A 194 2.52 2.25 18.83
CA GLN A 194 3.28 3.39 19.35
C GLN A 194 4.79 3.13 19.37
N ASN A 195 5.21 1.89 19.62
CA ASN A 195 6.60 1.50 19.51
C ASN A 195 7.06 1.49 18.05
N TRP A 196 6.21 1.05 17.12
CA TRP A 196 6.49 1.10 15.69
C TRP A 196 6.61 2.52 15.15
N GLU A 197 5.81 3.48 15.65
CA GLU A 197 5.95 4.89 15.30
C GLU A 197 7.33 5.43 15.69
N LYS A 198 7.75 5.21 16.96
CA LYS A 198 9.08 5.61 17.44
C LYS A 198 10.21 4.91 16.68
N PHE A 199 9.98 3.67 16.24
CA PHE A 199 10.93 2.92 15.43
C PHE A 199 11.07 3.51 14.03
N GLU A 200 9.95 3.84 13.38
CA GLU A 200 9.92 4.46 12.05
C GLU A 200 10.60 5.83 12.06
N GLU A 201 10.37 6.66 13.08
CA GLU A 201 11.05 7.95 13.23
C GLU A 201 12.58 7.83 13.20
N LYS A 202 13.12 6.80 13.85
CA LYS A 202 14.56 6.51 13.87
C LYS A 202 15.05 5.77 12.63
N ASN A 203 14.18 5.09 11.92
CA ASN A 203 14.46 4.26 10.76
C ASN A 203 13.48 4.58 9.61
N PRO A 204 13.51 5.80 9.02
CA PRO A 204 12.46 6.29 8.12
C PRO A 204 12.32 5.51 6.81
N HIS A 205 13.29 4.66 6.50
CA HIS A 205 13.25 3.80 5.31
C HIS A 205 12.61 2.43 5.54
N THR A 206 12.17 2.15 6.76
CA THR A 206 11.56 0.86 7.13
C THR A 206 10.38 0.51 6.22
N PHE A 207 9.51 1.47 5.96
CA PHE A 207 8.28 1.28 5.19
C PHE A 207 8.34 1.96 3.82
N ARG A 208 9.52 2.02 3.19
CA ARG A 208 9.73 2.68 1.90
C ARG A 208 8.81 2.15 0.79
N GLY A 209 8.45 0.87 0.80
CA GLY A 209 7.43 0.32 -0.09
C GLY A 209 6.04 0.76 0.33
N MET A 210 5.58 0.22 1.43
CA MET A 210 4.32 0.55 2.11
C MET A 210 4.26 -0.13 3.48
N TYR A 211 3.36 0.30 4.33
CA TYR A 211 2.89 -0.49 5.46
C TYR A 211 2.16 -1.71 4.92
N GLN A 212 2.74 -2.89 5.02
CA GLN A 212 2.05 -4.14 4.77
C GLN A 212 1.84 -4.84 6.10
N PHE A 213 0.60 -5.15 6.43
CA PHE A 213 0.26 -5.70 7.74
C PHE A 213 -1.01 -6.53 7.71
N TRP A 214 -1.16 -7.36 8.72
CA TRP A 214 -2.35 -8.14 8.97
C TRP A 214 -3.16 -7.55 10.12
N VAL A 215 -4.47 -7.63 9.98
CA VAL A 215 -5.44 -7.36 11.04
C VAL A 215 -6.48 -8.47 11.08
N SER A 216 -7.15 -8.63 12.22
CA SER A 216 -8.32 -9.49 12.37
C SER A 216 -9.52 -8.67 12.83
N LYS A 217 -10.72 -9.10 12.42
CA LYS A 217 -11.97 -8.55 12.94
C LYS A 217 -12.22 -9.15 14.32
N LYS A 218 -12.48 -8.29 15.32
CA LYS A 218 -12.79 -8.75 16.67
C LYS A 218 -14.13 -9.49 16.69
N GLU A 219 -14.24 -10.49 17.55
CA GLU A 219 -15.57 -11.03 17.93
C GLU A 219 -16.36 -9.95 18.67
N ASN A 220 -17.57 -9.67 18.19
CA ASN A 220 -18.59 -8.95 18.96
C ASN A 220 -19.41 -9.91 19.77
#